data_55aedc178fdabde5ba277efd110f1ebb
#
_entry.id   55aedc178fdabde5ba277efd110f1ebb
#
_cell.length_a   1.000
_cell.length_b   1.000
_cell.length_c   1.000
_cell.angle_alpha   90.00
_cell.angle_beta   90.00
_cell.angle_gamma   90.00
#
_symmetry.space_group_name_H-M   'P 1'
#
loop_
_entity.id
_entity.type
_entity.pdbx_description
1 polymer ?
#
loop_
_entity_poly.entity_id
_entity_poly.type
_entity_poly.pdbx_seq_one_letter_code
_entity_poly.pdbx_strand_id
1 'polypeptide(L)'
;NTTYDFHMKALKRNSKLEITYFIEENYLDVSKIKGKFDIIILGDNLGLALPKKIVGLKELNIPIIARCGDFHNAKKYNPIECHEKYNIDYYFNFMSEKYFHKFYPKNFKYKSIIYGLESSLYKNTTPFEDRIKNKILNSGAIGNTKPLSKIINDIKNPKWNAYRVYYLRTIINNLPYVDYFPTLQNEFVGDKFPLLLQKYQVAVAASTTNPVAKMWEIPAAGCMTFLEVNEKNKADFVGFKNNENAVFINEENYKEKFQEYLENVEDTKWRNIAEKGRKFVIDNLNNDKAVESLVELMQRAIN
;
A
#
# COMPACT_ATOMS: atom_id res chain seq x y z
N ASN A 1 15.85 1.71 1.08
CA ASN A 1 14.69 2.60 1.17
C ASN A 1 13.40 1.79 1.01
N THR A 2 12.44 2.04 1.87
CA THR A 2 11.11 1.41 1.87
C THR A 2 10.04 2.45 1.54
N THR A 3 8.84 1.99 1.18
CA THR A 3 7.65 2.81 1.00
C THR A 3 7.42 3.76 2.19
N TYR A 4 7.70 3.27 3.41
CA TYR A 4 7.54 4.06 4.62
C TYR A 4 8.63 5.12 4.78
N ASP A 5 9.88 4.84 4.43
CA ASP A 5 10.97 5.83 4.48
C ASP A 5 10.67 7.03 3.58
N PHE A 6 10.10 6.79 2.40
CA PHE A 6 9.69 7.87 1.50
C PHE A 6 8.56 8.72 2.07
N HIS A 7 7.60 8.11 2.76
CA HIS A 7 6.54 8.84 3.45
C HIS A 7 7.10 9.71 4.60
N MET A 8 8.04 9.19 5.39
CA MET A 8 8.71 9.97 6.44
C MET A 8 9.51 11.15 5.88
N LYS A 9 10.17 10.98 4.73
CA LYS A 9 10.84 12.09 4.03
C LYS A 9 9.84 13.14 3.55
N ALA A 10 8.68 12.74 3.06
CA ALA A 10 7.62 13.67 2.66
C ALA A 10 7.07 14.47 3.84
N LEU A 11 6.89 13.85 5.00
CA LEU A 11 6.54 14.56 6.23
C LEU A 11 7.57 15.64 6.57
N LYS A 12 8.85 15.29 6.54
CA LYS A 12 9.94 16.22 6.88
C LYS A 12 10.05 17.42 5.92
N ARG A 13 9.69 17.26 4.64
CA ARG A 13 9.75 18.37 3.65
C ARG A 13 8.50 19.25 3.65
N ASN A 14 7.45 18.90 4.39
CA ASN A 14 6.24 19.72 4.46
C ASN A 14 6.47 20.94 5.36
N SER A 15 6.29 22.15 4.80
CA SER A 15 6.57 23.42 5.50
C SER A 15 5.59 23.75 6.64
N LYS A 16 4.48 23.03 6.74
CA LYS A 16 3.47 23.22 7.81
C LYS A 16 3.79 22.40 9.08
N LEU A 17 4.83 21.56 9.03
CA LEU A 17 5.18 20.63 10.10
C LEU A 17 6.58 20.90 10.62
N GLU A 18 6.70 21.00 11.93
CA GLU A 18 7.96 20.86 12.63
C GLU A 18 7.99 19.48 13.29
N ILE A 19 8.95 18.63 12.90
CA ILE A 19 8.95 17.21 13.27
C ILE A 19 10.20 16.86 14.06
N THR A 20 9.98 16.26 15.22
CA THR A 20 11.01 15.61 16.01
C THR A 20 10.77 14.11 16.03
N TYR A 21 11.79 13.31 15.68
CA TYR A 21 11.74 11.86 15.73
C TYR A 21 12.35 11.34 17.03
N PHE A 22 11.60 10.46 17.71
CA PHE A 22 12.09 9.69 18.84
C PHE A 22 12.30 8.24 18.39
N ILE A 23 13.55 7.77 18.42
CA ILE A 23 13.93 6.43 17.99
C ILE A 23 14.52 5.72 19.19
N GLU A 24 13.69 4.96 19.90
CA GLU A 24 14.05 4.22 21.10
C GLU A 24 13.51 2.79 21.00
N GLU A 25 14.31 1.81 21.45
CA GLU A 25 13.91 0.40 21.36
C GLU A 25 13.23 -0.10 22.63
N ASN A 26 13.69 0.31 23.78
CA ASN A 26 13.27 -0.31 25.04
C ASN A 26 12.38 0.59 25.90
N TYR A 27 12.74 1.85 26.08
CA TYR A 27 12.06 2.75 27.01
C TYR A 27 12.02 4.18 26.50
N LEU A 28 10.85 4.78 26.52
CA LEU A 28 10.61 6.18 26.17
C LEU A 28 9.74 6.85 27.24
N ASP A 29 10.26 7.89 27.87
CA ASP A 29 9.51 8.76 28.79
C ASP A 29 9.12 10.04 28.08
N VAL A 30 7.83 10.13 27.68
CA VAL A 30 7.29 11.29 26.97
C VAL A 30 6.76 12.37 27.92
N SER A 31 6.75 12.17 29.25
CA SER A 31 6.37 13.22 30.20
C SER A 31 7.26 14.46 30.09
N LYS A 32 8.53 14.26 29.70
CA LYS A 32 9.55 15.31 29.52
C LYS A 32 9.30 16.24 28.32
N ILE A 33 8.37 15.87 27.43
CA ILE A 33 8.04 16.68 26.26
C ILE A 33 6.68 17.38 26.39
N LYS A 34 6.07 17.35 27.56
CA LYS A 34 4.80 18.04 27.83
C LYS A 34 4.87 19.52 27.48
N GLY A 35 3.88 20.00 26.71
CA GLY A 35 3.81 21.39 26.28
C GLY A 35 4.79 21.78 25.14
N LYS A 36 5.51 20.81 24.56
CA LYS A 36 6.47 21.07 23.47
C LYS A 36 5.93 20.69 22.09
N PHE A 37 4.86 19.89 22.03
CA PHE A 37 4.28 19.39 20.80
C PHE A 37 2.76 19.47 20.85
N ASP A 38 2.15 19.68 19.69
CA ASP A 38 0.69 19.76 19.56
C ASP A 38 0.08 18.37 19.33
N ILE A 39 0.84 17.39 18.84
CA ILE A 39 0.35 16.08 18.46
C ILE A 39 1.49 15.03 18.46
N ILE A 40 1.13 13.77 18.68
CA ILE A 40 2.05 12.63 18.52
C ILE A 40 1.59 11.74 17.38
N ILE A 41 2.53 11.31 16.54
CA ILE A 41 2.32 10.24 15.55
C ILE A 41 3.07 9.00 15.98
N LEU A 42 2.33 7.91 16.19
CA LEU A 42 2.91 6.59 16.41
C LEU A 42 3.13 5.89 15.07
N GLY A 43 4.34 5.41 14.83
CA GLY A 43 4.71 4.69 13.61
C GLY A 43 4.06 3.31 13.47
N ASP A 44 3.47 2.79 14.55
CA ASP A 44 2.73 1.54 14.61
C ASP A 44 1.65 1.62 15.69
N ASN A 45 0.57 0.87 15.53
CA ASN A 45 -0.58 0.89 16.43
C ASN A 45 -0.71 -0.36 17.33
N LEU A 46 0.09 -1.38 17.10
CA LEU A 46 0.05 -2.66 17.83
C LEU A 46 1.30 -2.88 18.70
N GLY A 47 2.21 -1.92 18.74
CA GLY A 47 3.43 -1.99 19.53
C GLY A 47 4.56 -2.82 18.92
N LEU A 48 4.44 -3.23 17.65
CA LEU A 48 5.44 -4.07 16.96
C LEU A 48 6.72 -3.31 16.60
N ALA A 49 6.58 -2.00 16.35
CA ALA A 49 7.67 -1.10 16.01
C ALA A 49 7.71 0.14 16.93
N LEU A 50 7.24 -0.01 18.16
CA LEU A 50 7.31 1.00 19.20
C LEU A 50 8.27 0.54 20.32
N PRO A 51 8.76 1.46 21.15
CA PRO A 51 9.48 1.09 22.38
C PRO A 51 8.69 0.10 23.23
N LYS A 52 9.37 -0.86 23.85
CA LYS A 52 8.71 -1.88 24.71
C LYS A 52 7.89 -1.25 25.83
N LYS A 53 8.34 -0.11 26.34
CA LYS A 53 7.66 0.67 27.36
C LYS A 53 7.68 2.15 26.99
N ILE A 54 6.48 2.75 26.88
CA ILE A 54 6.29 4.20 26.75
C ILE A 54 5.52 4.63 27.98
N VAL A 55 5.98 5.67 28.67
CA VAL A 55 5.34 6.24 29.85
C VAL A 55 5.01 7.71 29.61
N GLY A 56 3.96 8.21 30.23
CA GLY A 56 3.58 9.62 30.18
C GLY A 56 2.67 10.01 29.02
N LEU A 57 2.19 9.06 28.17
CA LEU A 57 1.33 9.38 27.02
C LEU A 57 0.00 10.01 27.45
N LYS A 58 -0.64 9.48 28.48
CA LYS A 58 -1.95 9.98 28.97
C LYS A 58 -1.83 11.36 29.64
N GLU A 59 -0.71 11.62 30.25
CA GLU A 59 -0.40 12.86 30.99
C GLU A 59 -0.08 14.03 30.07
N LEU A 60 0.23 13.77 28.79
CA LEU A 60 0.52 14.83 27.82
C LEU A 60 -0.72 15.64 27.46
N ASN A 61 -1.91 15.04 27.47
CA ASN A 61 -3.18 15.67 27.10
C ASN A 61 -3.16 16.33 25.70
N ILE A 62 -2.48 15.69 24.75
CA ILE A 62 -2.47 16.05 23.33
C ILE A 62 -2.90 14.85 22.49
N PRO A 63 -3.45 15.08 21.27
CA PRO A 63 -3.93 14.00 20.43
C PRO A 63 -2.81 13.04 20.00
N ILE A 64 -3.16 11.76 19.86
CA ILE A 64 -2.26 10.70 19.41
C ILE A 64 -2.85 10.04 18.17
N ILE A 65 -2.14 10.12 17.05
CA ILE A 65 -2.51 9.49 15.79
C ILE A 65 -1.59 8.30 15.56
N ALA A 66 -2.15 7.13 15.21
CA ALA A 66 -1.37 5.93 14.96
C ALA A 66 -1.49 5.46 13.50
N ARG A 67 -0.35 5.18 12.87
CA ARG A 67 -0.32 4.46 11.60
C ARG A 67 -0.63 2.97 11.86
N CYS A 68 -1.60 2.42 11.15
CA CYS A 68 -1.81 0.98 11.20
C CYS A 68 -0.76 0.25 10.38
N GLY A 69 -0.24 -0.83 10.94
CA GLY A 69 0.50 -1.85 10.22
C GLY A 69 -0.43 -2.77 9.39
N ASP A 70 0.03 -3.97 9.10
CA ASP A 70 -0.78 -4.97 8.41
C ASP A 70 -1.98 -5.39 9.27
N PHE A 71 -3.19 -5.20 8.75
CA PHE A 71 -4.42 -5.43 9.52
C PHE A 71 -4.63 -6.87 9.99
N HIS A 72 -4.05 -7.85 9.29
CA HIS A 72 -4.12 -9.23 9.77
C HIS A 72 -3.45 -9.43 11.15
N ASN A 73 -2.51 -8.57 11.51
CA ASN A 73 -1.88 -8.59 12.82
C ASN A 73 -2.86 -8.20 13.94
N ALA A 74 -3.88 -7.36 13.66
CA ALA A 74 -4.91 -7.01 14.64
C ALA A 74 -5.68 -8.23 15.19
N LYS A 75 -5.77 -9.32 14.39
CA LYS A 75 -6.36 -10.59 14.86
C LYS A 75 -5.46 -11.36 15.83
N LYS A 76 -4.18 -11.06 15.83
CA LYS A 76 -3.16 -11.71 16.64
C LYS A 76 -2.91 -10.96 17.95
N TYR A 77 -3.01 -9.64 17.89
CA TYR A 77 -2.85 -8.74 19.02
C TYR A 77 -4.21 -8.15 19.41
N ASN A 78 -4.38 -7.79 20.68
CA ASN A 78 -5.62 -7.16 21.14
C ASN A 78 -5.64 -5.66 20.78
N PRO A 79 -6.39 -5.23 19.74
CA PRO A 79 -6.37 -3.84 19.31
C PRO A 79 -7.03 -2.89 20.32
N ILE A 80 -7.94 -3.38 21.18
CA ILE A 80 -8.60 -2.59 22.22
C ILE A 80 -7.58 -2.27 23.32
N GLU A 81 -6.84 -3.25 23.78
CA GLU A 81 -5.77 -3.06 24.76
C GLU A 81 -4.68 -2.10 24.25
N CYS A 82 -4.27 -2.24 22.99
CA CYS A 82 -3.31 -1.32 22.38
C CYS A 82 -3.86 0.12 22.29
N HIS A 83 -5.15 0.27 21.94
CA HIS A 83 -5.83 1.56 21.89
C HIS A 83 -5.79 2.28 23.25
N GLU A 84 -6.17 1.56 24.31
CA GLU A 84 -6.18 2.09 25.68
C GLU A 84 -4.77 2.36 26.21
N LYS A 85 -3.82 1.43 25.92
CA LYS A 85 -2.42 1.54 26.34
C LYS A 85 -1.74 2.77 25.78
N TYR A 86 -1.94 3.02 24.48
CA TYR A 86 -1.27 4.12 23.77
C TYR A 86 -2.14 5.37 23.67
N ASN A 87 -3.35 5.37 24.23
CA ASN A 87 -4.29 6.49 24.21
C ASN A 87 -4.51 7.05 22.80
N ILE A 88 -4.81 6.18 21.82
CA ILE A 88 -4.88 6.55 20.40
C ILE A 88 -6.23 7.21 20.10
N ASP A 89 -6.22 8.42 19.52
CA ASP A 89 -7.42 9.15 19.11
C ASP A 89 -7.83 8.82 17.67
N TYR A 90 -6.86 8.67 16.76
CA TYR A 90 -7.11 8.43 15.35
C TYR A 90 -6.15 7.39 14.79
N TYR A 91 -6.64 6.66 13.79
CA TYR A 91 -5.86 5.71 13.02
C TYR A 91 -5.79 6.15 11.56
N PHE A 92 -4.71 5.80 10.87
CA PHE A 92 -4.62 5.96 9.42
C PHE A 92 -3.85 4.81 8.76
N ASN A 93 -4.19 4.53 7.52
CA ASN A 93 -3.48 3.63 6.61
C ASN A 93 -4.01 3.85 5.19
N PHE A 94 -3.42 3.21 4.19
CA PHE A 94 -3.87 3.29 2.80
C PHE A 94 -5.07 2.38 2.46
N MET A 95 -5.58 1.60 3.40
CA MET A 95 -6.77 0.77 3.22
C MET A 95 -8.07 1.61 3.35
N SER A 96 -9.18 1.08 2.81
CA SER A 96 -10.48 1.72 3.02
C SER A 96 -10.97 1.61 4.47
N GLU A 97 -11.78 2.57 4.91
CA GLU A 97 -12.41 2.55 6.22
C GLU A 97 -13.25 1.27 6.44
N LYS A 98 -14.00 0.84 5.41
CA LYS A 98 -14.75 -0.43 5.45
C LYS A 98 -13.84 -1.64 5.70
N TYR A 99 -12.63 -1.62 5.14
CA TYR A 99 -11.65 -2.68 5.36
C TYR A 99 -11.05 -2.61 6.76
N PHE A 100 -10.72 -1.42 7.27
CA PHE A 100 -10.26 -1.21 8.64
C PHE A 100 -11.23 -1.80 9.66
N HIS A 101 -12.51 -1.51 9.55
CA HIS A 101 -13.53 -2.00 10.48
C HIS A 101 -13.89 -3.50 10.36
N LYS A 102 -13.23 -4.27 9.49
CA LYS A 102 -13.22 -5.74 9.57
C LYS A 102 -12.31 -6.27 10.69
N PHE A 103 -11.38 -5.45 11.18
CA PHE A 103 -10.35 -5.82 12.15
C PHE A 103 -10.40 -5.02 13.43
N TYR A 104 -10.95 -3.82 13.39
CA TYR A 104 -11.01 -2.85 14.48
C TYR A 104 -12.46 -2.48 14.84
N PRO A 105 -12.73 -2.11 16.11
CA PRO A 105 -14.04 -1.66 16.55
C PRO A 105 -14.61 -0.50 15.71
N LYS A 106 -15.95 -0.45 15.60
CA LYS A 106 -16.65 0.58 14.80
C LYS A 106 -16.53 2.00 15.35
N ASN A 107 -16.27 2.14 16.63
CA ASN A 107 -16.09 3.42 17.30
C ASN A 107 -14.67 3.98 17.18
N PHE A 108 -13.70 3.22 16.62
CA PHE A 108 -12.35 3.74 16.39
C PHE A 108 -12.37 4.69 15.19
N LYS A 109 -11.83 5.89 15.38
CA LYS A 109 -11.76 6.91 14.32
C LYS A 109 -10.63 6.56 13.36
N TYR A 110 -10.95 6.49 12.07
CA TYR A 110 -10.01 6.10 11.03
C TYR A 110 -10.06 7.05 9.83
N LYS A 111 -8.91 7.28 9.19
CA LYS A 111 -8.79 8.01 7.93
C LYS A 111 -7.99 7.18 6.93
N SER A 112 -8.55 6.96 5.76
CA SER A 112 -7.80 6.41 4.63
C SER A 112 -6.86 7.49 4.07
N ILE A 113 -5.56 7.22 4.07
CA ILE A 113 -4.51 8.08 3.53
C ILE A 113 -3.60 7.22 2.68
N ILE A 114 -3.64 7.38 1.36
CA ILE A 114 -2.84 6.60 0.43
C ILE A 114 -1.43 7.18 0.37
N TYR A 115 -0.45 6.46 0.85
CA TYR A 115 0.97 6.85 0.88
C TYR A 115 1.85 5.78 0.23
N GLY A 116 3.12 6.12 0.02
CA GLY A 116 4.15 5.21 -0.45
C GLY A 116 4.65 5.49 -1.85
N LEU A 117 3.98 6.36 -2.63
CA LEU A 117 4.44 6.77 -3.94
C LEU A 117 5.37 7.99 -3.83
N GLU A 118 6.65 7.80 -4.10
CA GLU A 118 7.63 8.86 -4.18
C GLU A 118 7.79 9.30 -5.64
N SER A 119 7.18 10.43 -6.00
CA SER A 119 7.11 10.92 -7.39
C SER A 119 8.48 11.13 -8.03
N SER A 120 9.52 11.42 -7.23
CA SER A 120 10.86 11.65 -7.75
C SER A 120 11.49 10.42 -8.41
N LEU A 121 11.05 9.22 -8.02
CA LEU A 121 11.50 7.95 -8.61
C LEU A 121 10.90 7.66 -9.99
N TYR A 122 9.87 8.41 -10.39
CA TYR A 122 9.09 8.19 -11.60
C TYR A 122 9.16 9.37 -12.59
N LYS A 123 10.11 10.29 -12.41
CA LYS A 123 10.24 11.49 -13.27
C LYS A 123 10.62 11.13 -14.70
N ASN A 124 11.62 10.28 -14.88
CA ASN A 124 12.15 9.91 -16.17
C ASN A 124 11.70 8.48 -16.49
N THR A 125 10.67 8.35 -17.32
CA THR A 125 10.15 7.05 -17.72
C THR A 125 10.56 6.73 -19.15
N THR A 126 10.90 5.45 -19.41
CA THR A 126 11.09 4.93 -20.76
C THR A 126 9.81 5.16 -21.57
N PRO A 127 9.89 5.63 -22.84
CA PRO A 127 8.72 5.74 -23.71
C PRO A 127 7.94 4.42 -23.77
N PHE A 128 6.62 4.49 -23.86
CA PHE A 128 5.75 3.31 -23.81
C PHE A 128 6.08 2.33 -24.96
N GLU A 129 6.37 2.86 -26.13
CA GLU A 129 6.66 2.12 -27.36
C GLU A 129 7.97 1.31 -27.29
N ASP A 130 8.93 1.79 -26.49
CA ASP A 130 10.27 1.16 -26.36
C ASP A 130 10.28 -0.01 -25.36
N ARG A 131 9.14 -0.32 -24.76
CA ARG A 131 9.00 -1.34 -23.73
C ARG A 131 8.59 -2.69 -24.30
N ILE A 132 8.81 -3.75 -23.53
CA ILE A 132 8.33 -5.10 -23.84
C ILE A 132 6.80 -5.10 -23.94
N LYS A 133 6.26 -5.45 -25.11
CA LYS A 133 4.84 -5.37 -25.44
C LYS A 133 4.11 -6.72 -25.48
N ASN A 134 4.81 -7.81 -25.72
CA ASN A 134 4.23 -9.16 -25.87
C ASN A 134 4.32 -9.99 -24.59
N LYS A 135 4.60 -9.36 -23.45
CA LYS A 135 4.67 -9.95 -22.13
C LYS A 135 3.94 -9.09 -21.10
N ILE A 136 3.44 -9.73 -20.08
CA ILE A 136 2.76 -9.10 -18.95
C ILE A 136 3.61 -9.30 -17.70
N LEU A 137 4.01 -8.21 -17.06
CA LEU A 137 4.78 -8.29 -15.82
C LEU A 137 3.88 -8.65 -14.63
N ASN A 138 4.21 -9.72 -13.93
CA ASN A 138 3.67 -10.07 -12.62
C ASN A 138 4.77 -9.98 -11.57
N SER A 139 4.58 -9.21 -10.52
CA SER A 139 5.62 -9.01 -9.49
C SER A 139 5.06 -9.15 -8.08
N GLY A 140 5.90 -9.62 -7.16
CA GLY A 140 5.60 -9.71 -5.74
C GLY A 140 5.35 -11.12 -5.22
N ALA A 141 4.91 -11.21 -3.97
CA ALA A 141 4.66 -12.50 -3.33
C ALA A 141 3.53 -13.27 -4.03
N ILE A 142 3.74 -14.55 -4.21
CA ILE A 142 2.75 -15.53 -4.67
C ILE A 142 2.56 -16.62 -3.63
N GLY A 143 1.44 -17.32 -3.70
CA GLY A 143 1.16 -18.48 -2.85
C GLY A 143 1.78 -19.76 -3.39
N ASN A 144 1.97 -20.73 -2.50
CA ASN A 144 2.40 -22.07 -2.92
C ASN A 144 1.22 -22.81 -3.56
N THR A 145 1.42 -23.29 -4.79
CA THR A 145 0.39 -24.01 -5.57
C THR A 145 0.31 -25.51 -5.27
N LYS A 146 1.31 -26.08 -4.60
CA LYS A 146 1.33 -27.52 -4.27
C LYS A 146 0.19 -27.87 -3.31
N PRO A 147 -0.65 -28.91 -3.58
CA PRO A 147 -1.84 -29.24 -2.77
C PRO A 147 -1.54 -29.43 -1.28
N LEU A 148 -0.52 -30.21 -0.94
CA LEU A 148 -0.12 -30.46 0.45
C LEU A 148 0.33 -29.17 1.16
N SER A 149 1.05 -28.29 0.46
CA SER A 149 1.49 -27.02 1.04
C SER A 149 0.31 -26.08 1.31
N LYS A 150 -0.73 -26.10 0.50
CA LYS A 150 -1.97 -25.35 0.75
C LYS A 150 -2.63 -25.79 2.05
N ILE A 151 -2.81 -27.11 2.22
CA ILE A 151 -3.42 -27.70 3.42
C ILE A 151 -2.58 -27.36 4.66
N ILE A 152 -1.26 -27.58 4.61
CA ILE A 152 -0.36 -27.27 5.73
C ILE A 152 -0.40 -25.79 6.08
N ASN A 153 -0.42 -24.89 5.10
CA ASN A 153 -0.51 -23.46 5.34
C ASN A 153 -1.86 -23.04 5.93
N ASP A 154 -2.97 -23.67 5.51
CA ASP A 154 -4.29 -23.43 6.08
C ASP A 154 -4.36 -23.85 7.56
N ILE A 155 -3.72 -24.97 7.92
CA ILE A 155 -3.65 -25.44 9.30
C ILE A 155 -2.72 -24.56 10.15
N LYS A 156 -1.52 -24.26 9.67
CA LYS A 156 -0.52 -23.48 10.43
C LYS A 156 -0.86 -21.99 10.55
N ASN A 157 -1.47 -21.42 9.52
CA ASN A 157 -1.79 -20.00 9.44
C ASN A 157 -3.23 -19.77 8.96
N PRO A 158 -4.26 -20.17 9.72
CA PRO A 158 -5.66 -20.09 9.29
C PRO A 158 -6.12 -18.64 9.05
N LYS A 159 -5.44 -17.68 9.67
CA LYS A 159 -5.76 -16.24 9.56
C LYS A 159 -5.04 -15.54 8.41
N TRP A 160 -3.94 -16.12 7.90
CA TRP A 160 -3.13 -15.53 6.83
C TRP A 160 -2.55 -16.65 5.95
N ASN A 161 -3.16 -16.82 4.77
CA ASN A 161 -2.67 -17.75 3.76
C ASN A 161 -2.28 -16.98 2.50
N ALA A 162 -1.00 -17.00 2.13
CA ALA A 162 -0.46 -16.30 0.97
C ALA A 162 -1.15 -16.72 -0.34
N TYR A 163 -1.54 -17.99 -0.49
CA TYR A 163 -2.28 -18.46 -1.66
C TYR A 163 -3.65 -17.77 -1.79
N ARG A 164 -4.38 -17.59 -0.68
CA ARG A 164 -5.69 -16.90 -0.70
C ARG A 164 -5.54 -15.39 -0.88
N VAL A 165 -4.53 -14.81 -0.22
CA VAL A 165 -4.29 -13.35 -0.26
C VAL A 165 -3.86 -12.89 -1.65
N TYR A 166 -3.00 -13.69 -2.31
CA TYR A 166 -2.45 -13.40 -3.62
C TYR A 166 -2.95 -14.39 -4.68
N TYR A 167 -4.20 -14.83 -4.58
CA TYR A 167 -4.74 -15.91 -5.41
C TYR A 167 -4.61 -15.60 -6.90
N LEU A 168 -5.15 -14.46 -7.36
CA LEU A 168 -5.10 -14.10 -8.77
C LEU A 168 -3.65 -13.97 -9.26
N ARG A 169 -2.79 -13.29 -8.49
CA ARG A 169 -1.35 -13.18 -8.80
C ARG A 169 -0.67 -14.54 -8.91
N THR A 170 -1.08 -15.49 -8.09
CA THR A 170 -0.53 -16.84 -8.07
C THR A 170 -0.92 -17.65 -9.31
N ILE A 171 -2.19 -17.60 -9.71
CA ILE A 171 -2.67 -18.40 -10.85
C ILE A 171 -2.19 -17.84 -12.19
N ILE A 172 -2.10 -16.52 -12.35
CA ILE A 172 -1.59 -15.90 -13.57
C ILE A 172 -0.11 -16.17 -13.81
N ASN A 173 0.66 -16.48 -12.78
CA ASN A 173 2.10 -16.73 -12.86
C ASN A 173 2.47 -17.96 -13.70
N ASN A 174 1.52 -18.84 -13.97
CA ASN A 174 1.72 -20.05 -14.79
C ASN A 174 1.44 -19.81 -16.29
N LEU A 175 1.07 -18.60 -16.69
CA LEU A 175 0.75 -18.29 -18.08
C LEU A 175 2.03 -18.03 -18.89
N PRO A 176 2.18 -18.54 -20.12
CA PRO A 176 3.43 -18.52 -20.88
C PRO A 176 3.87 -17.11 -21.32
N TYR A 177 2.96 -16.16 -21.30
CA TYR A 177 3.19 -14.76 -21.65
C TYR A 177 3.33 -13.84 -20.41
N VAL A 178 3.43 -14.42 -19.21
CA VAL A 178 3.63 -13.69 -17.97
C VAL A 178 5.06 -13.87 -17.48
N ASP A 179 5.75 -12.75 -17.32
CA ASP A 179 7.08 -12.72 -16.69
C ASP A 179 6.93 -12.42 -15.20
N TYR A 180 7.61 -13.22 -14.37
CA TYR A 180 7.49 -13.11 -12.92
C TYR A 180 8.77 -12.62 -12.25
N PHE A 181 8.60 -11.65 -11.35
CA PHE A 181 9.65 -11.20 -10.46
C PHE A 181 9.21 -11.28 -8.99
N PRO A 182 9.95 -11.99 -8.11
CA PRO A 182 9.62 -12.07 -6.70
C PRO A 182 9.79 -10.71 -5.99
N THR A 183 9.22 -10.57 -4.78
CA THR A 183 9.32 -9.34 -3.99
C THR A 183 10.75 -9.01 -3.57
N LEU A 184 11.53 -10.04 -3.26
CA LEU A 184 12.90 -9.97 -2.77
C LEU A 184 13.79 -10.89 -3.62
N GLN A 185 15.09 -10.88 -3.38
CA GLN A 185 16.07 -11.74 -4.04
C GLN A 185 16.27 -11.42 -5.53
N ASN A 186 16.15 -10.15 -5.89
CA ASN A 186 16.46 -9.65 -7.22
C ASN A 186 17.07 -8.23 -7.12
N GLU A 187 17.60 -7.72 -8.23
CA GLU A 187 18.23 -6.39 -8.29
C GLU A 187 17.26 -5.21 -8.22
N PHE A 188 15.96 -5.45 -8.42
CA PHE A 188 14.92 -4.42 -8.51
C PHE A 188 14.13 -4.29 -7.19
N VAL A 189 14.81 -4.07 -6.08
CA VAL A 189 14.18 -3.91 -4.76
C VAL A 189 14.18 -2.44 -4.35
N GLY A 190 13.14 -2.02 -3.65
CA GLY A 190 13.01 -0.66 -3.10
C GLY A 190 12.95 0.41 -4.18
N ASP A 191 13.89 1.35 -4.15
CA ASP A 191 13.99 2.49 -5.08
C ASP A 191 14.35 2.10 -6.53
N LYS A 192 14.77 0.85 -6.76
CA LYS A 192 15.02 0.30 -8.10
C LYS A 192 13.79 -0.37 -8.73
N PHE A 193 12.71 -0.55 -7.98
CA PHE A 193 11.48 -1.18 -8.51
C PHE A 193 10.89 -0.43 -9.74
N PRO A 194 10.90 0.91 -9.79
CA PRO A 194 10.48 1.64 -10.99
C PRO A 194 11.24 1.25 -12.26
N LEU A 195 12.52 0.88 -12.16
CA LEU A 195 13.34 0.44 -13.32
C LEU A 195 12.88 -0.90 -13.90
N LEU A 196 12.38 -1.82 -13.05
CA LEU A 196 11.75 -3.04 -13.50
C LEU A 196 10.44 -2.75 -14.25
N LEU A 197 9.58 -1.94 -13.63
CA LEU A 197 8.28 -1.60 -14.20
C LEU A 197 8.41 -0.97 -15.59
N GLN A 198 9.37 -0.08 -15.77
CA GLN A 198 9.61 0.63 -17.04
C GLN A 198 10.11 -0.26 -18.18
N LYS A 199 10.48 -1.52 -17.92
CA LYS A 199 10.82 -2.49 -18.98
C LYS A 199 9.59 -3.02 -19.72
N TYR A 200 8.39 -2.92 -19.15
CA TYR A 200 7.15 -3.51 -19.68
C TYR A 200 6.11 -2.44 -20.00
N GLN A 201 5.36 -2.65 -21.09
CA GLN A 201 4.19 -1.82 -21.39
C GLN A 201 3.07 -2.05 -20.38
N VAL A 202 2.91 -3.28 -19.91
CA VAL A 202 1.82 -3.68 -19.02
C VAL A 202 2.31 -4.47 -17.81
N ALA A 203 1.64 -4.26 -16.69
CA ALA A 203 1.91 -5.01 -15.47
C ALA A 203 0.62 -5.25 -14.66
N VAL A 204 0.67 -6.25 -13.78
CA VAL A 204 -0.48 -6.65 -12.95
C VAL A 204 -0.34 -6.12 -11.53
N ALA A 205 -1.34 -5.37 -11.08
CA ALA A 205 -1.52 -4.96 -9.69
C ALA A 205 -2.62 -5.84 -9.07
N ALA A 206 -2.27 -7.05 -8.64
CA ALA A 206 -3.23 -7.98 -8.08
C ALA A 206 -2.95 -8.28 -6.60
N SER A 207 -3.99 -8.22 -5.79
CA SER A 207 -4.05 -8.76 -4.44
C SER A 207 -5.51 -9.00 -4.07
N THR A 208 -5.88 -10.27 -3.91
CA THR A 208 -7.27 -10.70 -3.85
C THR A 208 -8.01 -10.23 -2.59
N THR A 209 -7.31 -9.97 -1.50
CA THR A 209 -7.96 -9.65 -0.22
C THR A 209 -7.79 -8.21 0.26
N ASN A 210 -6.80 -7.49 -0.24
CA ASN A 210 -6.51 -6.11 0.22
C ASN A 210 -5.78 -5.30 -0.85
N PRO A 211 -5.92 -3.98 -0.88
CA PRO A 211 -5.12 -3.11 -1.73
C PRO A 211 -3.63 -3.24 -1.43
N VAL A 212 -2.80 -2.98 -2.43
CA VAL A 212 -1.32 -3.02 -2.33
C VAL A 212 -0.70 -1.84 -3.06
N ALA A 213 0.49 -1.40 -2.64
CA ALA A 213 1.18 -0.24 -3.20
C ALA A 213 1.39 -0.32 -4.73
N LYS A 214 1.49 -1.52 -5.30
CA LYS A 214 1.59 -1.73 -6.75
C LYS A 214 0.44 -1.13 -7.55
N MET A 215 -0.72 -0.91 -6.93
CA MET A 215 -1.87 -0.29 -7.58
C MET A 215 -1.58 1.15 -8.03
N TRP A 216 -0.66 1.85 -7.34
CA TRP A 216 -0.21 3.18 -7.75
C TRP A 216 1.23 3.23 -8.24
N GLU A 217 2.10 2.30 -7.84
CA GLU A 217 3.48 2.23 -8.32
C GLU A 217 3.56 1.85 -9.81
N ILE A 218 2.75 0.89 -10.26
CA ILE A 218 2.73 0.43 -11.66
C ILE A 218 2.31 1.55 -12.63
N PRO A 219 1.16 2.20 -12.46
CA PRO A 219 0.80 3.30 -13.35
C PRO A 219 1.75 4.50 -13.22
N ALA A 220 2.33 4.78 -12.05
CA ALA A 220 3.34 5.85 -11.90
C ALA A 220 4.55 5.62 -12.80
N ALA A 221 4.97 4.38 -13.01
CA ALA A 221 6.03 4.02 -13.94
C ALA A 221 5.62 4.10 -15.42
N GLY A 222 4.37 4.46 -15.71
CA GLY A 222 3.83 4.58 -17.06
C GLY A 222 3.45 3.24 -17.69
N CYS A 223 3.21 2.19 -16.91
CA CYS A 223 2.65 0.94 -17.39
C CYS A 223 1.11 1.04 -17.46
N MET A 224 0.51 0.49 -18.51
CA MET A 224 -0.89 0.14 -18.47
C MET A 224 -1.08 -0.93 -17.39
N THR A 225 -2.03 -0.69 -16.48
CA THR A 225 -2.19 -1.50 -15.28
C THR A 225 -3.40 -2.40 -15.39
N PHE A 226 -3.18 -3.72 -15.35
CA PHE A 226 -4.23 -4.67 -15.02
C PHE A 226 -4.45 -4.66 -13.51
N LEU A 227 -5.53 -4.02 -13.06
CA LEU A 227 -5.83 -3.80 -11.65
C LEU A 227 -6.87 -4.78 -11.15
N GLU A 228 -6.52 -5.61 -10.17
CA GLU A 228 -7.50 -6.48 -9.53
C GLU A 228 -8.46 -5.67 -8.65
N VAL A 229 -9.74 -5.64 -9.06
CA VAL A 229 -10.84 -5.04 -8.31
C VAL A 229 -11.90 -6.09 -8.04
N ASN A 230 -12.20 -6.34 -6.78
CA ASN A 230 -13.20 -7.33 -6.37
C ASN A 230 -13.83 -6.99 -5.02
N GLU A 231 -14.87 -7.74 -4.62
CA GLU A 231 -15.60 -7.55 -3.38
C GLU A 231 -14.76 -7.75 -2.09
N LYS A 232 -13.63 -8.48 -2.18
CA LYS A 232 -12.77 -8.76 -1.02
C LYS A 232 -11.81 -7.61 -0.78
N ASN A 233 -11.11 -7.11 -1.86
CA ASN A 233 -10.12 -6.08 -1.74
C ASN A 233 -10.68 -4.65 -1.72
N LYS A 234 -11.89 -4.45 -2.28
CA LYS A 234 -12.54 -3.14 -2.32
C LYS A 234 -11.63 -2.03 -2.88
N ALA A 235 -10.81 -2.34 -3.89
CA ALA A 235 -9.84 -1.43 -4.46
C ALA A 235 -10.47 -0.27 -5.27
N ASP A 236 -11.76 -0.31 -5.51
CA ASP A 236 -12.56 0.75 -6.13
C ASP A 236 -12.46 2.10 -5.39
N PHE A 237 -12.25 2.09 -4.06
CA PHE A 237 -12.13 3.31 -3.26
C PHE A 237 -10.90 4.18 -3.62
N VAL A 238 -9.90 3.61 -4.29
CA VAL A 238 -8.68 4.34 -4.68
C VAL A 238 -8.96 5.39 -5.76
N GLY A 239 -10.03 5.23 -6.54
CA GLY A 239 -10.48 6.20 -7.55
C GLY A 239 -10.06 5.86 -8.97
N PHE A 240 -9.55 4.66 -9.23
CA PHE A 240 -9.35 4.18 -10.59
C PHE A 240 -10.69 3.95 -11.31
N LYS A 241 -10.67 4.12 -12.64
CA LYS A 241 -11.81 3.91 -13.52
C LYS A 241 -11.44 2.91 -14.60
N ASN A 242 -12.29 1.89 -14.74
CA ASN A 242 -12.08 0.82 -15.70
C ASN A 242 -12.04 1.35 -17.15
N ASN A 243 -11.08 0.88 -17.94
CA ASN A 243 -10.80 1.27 -19.33
C ASN A 243 -10.51 2.77 -19.53
N GLU A 244 -10.33 3.54 -18.44
CA GLU A 244 -9.95 4.96 -18.52
C GLU A 244 -8.51 5.17 -18.05
N ASN A 245 -8.16 4.71 -16.83
CA ASN A 245 -6.85 4.89 -16.21
C ASN A 245 -6.28 3.58 -15.61
N ALA A 246 -6.99 2.48 -15.74
CA ALA A 246 -6.57 1.10 -15.50
C ALA A 246 -7.52 0.16 -16.24
N VAL A 247 -7.13 -1.10 -16.43
CA VAL A 247 -8.04 -2.17 -16.91
C VAL A 247 -8.35 -3.07 -15.72
N PHE A 248 -9.63 -3.14 -15.33
CA PHE A 248 -10.04 -3.94 -14.18
C PHE A 248 -10.07 -5.42 -14.52
N ILE A 249 -9.44 -6.21 -13.67
CA ILE A 249 -9.43 -7.66 -13.76
C ILE A 249 -9.91 -8.29 -12.45
N ASN A 250 -10.42 -9.51 -12.56
CA ASN A 250 -10.76 -10.40 -11.45
C ASN A 250 -10.55 -11.86 -11.86
N GLU A 251 -10.96 -12.81 -10.99
CA GLU A 251 -10.82 -14.25 -11.24
C GLU A 251 -11.57 -14.74 -12.50
N GLU A 252 -12.61 -14.04 -12.93
CA GLU A 252 -13.49 -14.44 -14.02
C GLU A 252 -13.03 -13.91 -15.39
N ASN A 253 -12.50 -12.65 -15.42
CA ASN A 253 -12.25 -11.96 -16.69
C ASN A 253 -10.77 -11.78 -17.07
N TYR A 254 -9.80 -12.09 -16.19
CA TYR A 254 -8.39 -11.76 -16.44
C TYR A 254 -7.82 -12.39 -17.72
N LYS A 255 -8.25 -13.60 -18.09
CA LYS A 255 -7.77 -14.26 -19.31
C LYS A 255 -8.23 -13.53 -20.56
N GLU A 256 -9.52 -13.16 -20.60
CA GLU A 256 -10.10 -12.38 -21.70
C GLU A 256 -9.36 -11.03 -21.86
N LYS A 257 -9.14 -10.31 -20.75
CA LYS A 257 -8.46 -9.01 -20.78
C LYS A 257 -6.99 -9.11 -21.20
N PHE A 258 -6.30 -10.16 -20.78
CA PHE A 258 -4.94 -10.43 -21.22
C PHE A 258 -4.87 -10.77 -22.70
N GLN A 259 -5.79 -11.58 -23.19
CA GLN A 259 -5.89 -11.95 -24.60
C GLN A 259 -6.23 -10.72 -25.47
N GLU A 260 -7.19 -9.89 -25.04
CA GLU A 260 -7.53 -8.63 -25.71
C GLU A 260 -6.29 -7.75 -25.91
N TYR A 261 -5.44 -7.63 -24.89
CA TYR A 261 -4.19 -6.89 -24.98
C TYR A 261 -3.20 -7.56 -25.94
N LEU A 262 -2.93 -8.86 -25.77
CA LEU A 262 -1.89 -9.58 -26.53
C LEU A 262 -2.23 -9.69 -28.03
N GLU A 263 -3.48 -9.75 -28.40
CA GLU A 263 -3.93 -9.74 -29.80
C GLU A 263 -3.86 -8.34 -30.44
N ASN A 264 -3.81 -7.28 -29.63
CA ASN A 264 -3.89 -5.90 -30.11
C ASN A 264 -2.82 -5.00 -29.44
N VAL A 265 -1.58 -5.50 -29.31
CA VAL A 265 -0.50 -4.79 -28.57
C VAL A 265 -0.12 -3.42 -29.15
N GLU A 266 -0.43 -3.17 -30.43
CA GLU A 266 -0.18 -1.90 -31.12
C GLU A 266 -1.36 -0.92 -31.00
N ASP A 267 -2.45 -1.30 -30.35
CA ASP A 267 -3.60 -0.39 -30.18
C ASP A 267 -3.23 0.77 -29.24
N THR A 268 -3.36 1.97 -29.74
CA THR A 268 -3.06 3.21 -29.02
C THR A 268 -3.88 3.40 -27.73
N LYS A 269 -5.00 2.66 -27.57
CA LYS A 269 -5.79 2.69 -26.34
C LYS A 269 -4.98 2.32 -25.12
N TRP A 270 -4.03 1.37 -25.24
CA TRP A 270 -3.21 0.91 -24.11
C TRP A 270 -2.28 2.00 -23.58
N ARG A 271 -1.64 2.72 -24.50
CA ARG A 271 -0.86 3.90 -24.17
C ARG A 271 -1.73 4.98 -23.52
N ASN A 272 -2.90 5.28 -24.08
CA ASN A 272 -3.80 6.28 -23.53
C ASN A 272 -4.25 5.96 -22.10
N ILE A 273 -4.55 4.68 -21.81
CA ILE A 273 -4.88 4.22 -20.45
C ILE A 273 -3.67 4.37 -19.53
N ALA A 274 -2.47 4.00 -19.98
CA ALA A 274 -1.23 4.13 -19.20
C ALA A 274 -0.92 5.60 -18.84
N GLU A 275 -1.02 6.51 -19.80
CA GLU A 275 -0.80 7.95 -19.61
C GLU A 275 -1.79 8.56 -18.62
N LYS A 276 -3.09 8.24 -18.76
CA LYS A 276 -4.13 8.68 -17.81
C LYS A 276 -3.93 8.08 -16.43
N GLY A 277 -3.54 6.79 -16.35
CA GLY A 277 -3.22 6.13 -15.09
C GLY A 277 -2.05 6.79 -14.38
N ARG A 278 -0.96 7.05 -15.12
CA ARG A 278 0.21 7.77 -14.61
C ARG A 278 -0.15 9.15 -14.10
N LYS A 279 -0.86 9.94 -14.92
CA LYS A 279 -1.30 11.28 -14.50
C LYS A 279 -2.13 11.23 -13.22
N PHE A 280 -3.11 10.33 -13.16
CA PHE A 280 -3.96 10.17 -12.00
C PHE A 280 -3.17 9.92 -10.71
N VAL A 281 -2.24 8.96 -10.70
CA VAL A 281 -1.52 8.60 -9.47
C VAL A 281 -0.47 9.63 -9.09
N ILE A 282 0.22 10.24 -10.07
CA ILE A 282 1.21 11.28 -9.79
C ILE A 282 0.54 12.55 -9.24
N ASP A 283 -0.63 12.91 -9.71
CA ASP A 283 -1.34 14.11 -9.26
C ASP A 283 -2.06 13.90 -7.92
N ASN A 284 -2.53 12.68 -7.62
CA ASN A 284 -3.47 12.45 -6.52
C ASN A 284 -2.97 11.51 -5.41
N LEU A 285 -2.05 10.57 -5.71
CA LEU A 285 -1.70 9.47 -4.78
C LEU A 285 -0.22 9.50 -4.34
N ASN A 286 0.49 10.59 -4.56
CA ASN A 286 1.87 10.73 -4.13
C ASN A 286 1.99 11.03 -2.63
N ASN A 287 3.22 10.88 -2.10
CA ASN A 287 3.48 11.10 -0.68
C ASN A 287 3.21 12.53 -0.20
N ASP A 288 3.36 13.54 -1.05
CA ASP A 288 3.08 14.94 -0.65
C ASP A 288 1.57 15.13 -0.44
N LYS A 289 0.72 14.55 -1.30
CA LYS A 289 -0.74 14.52 -1.12
C LYS A 289 -1.16 13.71 0.12
N ALA A 290 -0.46 12.62 0.38
CA ALA A 290 -0.69 11.85 1.61
C ALA A 290 -0.39 12.68 2.86
N VAL A 291 0.70 13.46 2.84
CA VAL A 291 1.06 14.36 3.96
C VAL A 291 0.06 15.50 4.10
N GLU A 292 -0.41 16.10 3.01
CA GLU A 292 -1.48 17.11 3.07
C GLU A 292 -2.73 16.55 3.80
N SER A 293 -3.17 15.32 3.42
CA SER A 293 -4.29 14.64 4.07
C SER A 293 -4.04 14.29 5.54
N LEU A 294 -2.80 13.97 5.90
CA LEU A 294 -2.41 13.72 7.28
C LEU A 294 -2.39 15.02 8.10
N VAL A 295 -1.94 16.14 7.54
CA VAL A 295 -2.00 17.47 8.18
C VAL A 295 -3.45 17.87 8.46
N GLU A 296 -4.37 17.64 7.51
CA GLU A 296 -5.81 17.87 7.75
C GLU A 296 -6.34 17.02 8.91
N LEU A 297 -5.90 15.75 9.01
CA LEU A 297 -6.27 14.87 10.11
C LEU A 297 -5.72 15.38 11.45
N MET A 298 -4.46 15.84 11.48
CA MET A 298 -3.84 16.45 12.66
C MET A 298 -4.62 17.68 13.14
N GLN A 299 -4.95 18.58 12.22
CA GLN A 299 -5.73 19.78 12.54
C GLN A 299 -7.10 19.47 13.15
N ARG A 300 -7.78 18.42 12.63
CA ARG A 300 -9.05 17.95 13.21
C ARG A 300 -8.89 17.31 14.58
N ALA A 301 -7.75 16.72 14.86
CA ALA A 301 -7.50 16.07 16.14
C ALA A 301 -7.14 17.09 17.22
N ILE A 302 -6.52 18.22 16.86
CA ILE A 302 -6.15 19.31 17.77
C ILE A 302 -7.33 20.20 18.10
N ASN A 303 -8.25 20.44 17.15
CA ASN A 303 -9.47 21.24 17.33
C ASN A 303 -10.62 20.40 17.90
#